data_7e5d69bffbeae9026a06ba6e153fec38
#
_entry.id   7e5d69bffbeae9026a06ba6e153fec38
#
_cell.length_a   1.000
_cell.length_b   1.000
_cell.length_c   1.000
_cell.angle_alpha   90.00
_cell.angle_beta   90.00
_cell.angle_gamma   90.00
#
_symmetry.space_group_name_H-M   'P 1'
#
loop_
_entity.id
_entity.type
_entity.pdbx_description
1 polymer ?
#
loop_
_entity_poly.entity_id
_entity_poly.type
_entity_poly.pdbx_seq_one_letter_code
_entity_poly.pdbx_strand_id
1 'polypeptide(L)'
;KQLLLDLALPAGGLNSIITSADAPLLQLLQALIAGQRYEPSLYLWGDVGVGKTHWLRASADSARAEGWQAYYIDAATQSLDDPLYEVANWLAIDNLHTLDDAGQFEFFALYNQQRQQGGVILSSGAVHCQQLPVRADIITRLQWGLQFPLSPLTEADTLAALKWHAHMRG
;
A
#
# COMPACT_ATOMS: atom_id res chain seq x y z
N LYS A 1 8.65 2.92 15.86
CA LYS A 1 8.67 3.76 14.65
C LYS A 1 7.35 3.73 13.90
N GLN A 2 6.78 2.55 13.71
CA GLN A 2 5.46 2.41 13.11
C GLN A 2 4.38 3.05 14.00
N LEU A 3 4.52 2.91 15.29
CA LEU A 3 3.63 3.54 16.26
C LEU A 3 3.63 5.06 16.11
N LEU A 4 4.76 5.63 15.78
CA LEU A 4 4.91 7.05 15.60
C LEU A 4 4.18 7.55 14.36
N LEU A 5 4.24 6.77 13.30
CA LEU A 5 3.48 7.05 12.07
C LEU A 5 1.98 6.85 12.29
N ASP A 6 1.60 5.80 13.02
CA ASP A 6 0.19 5.53 13.32
C ASP A 6 -0.42 6.61 14.23
N LEU A 7 0.36 7.11 15.16
CA LEU A 7 -0.07 8.23 16.01
C LEU A 7 -0.11 9.55 15.24
N ALA A 8 0.70 9.66 14.20
CA ALA A 8 0.81 10.89 13.46
C ALA A 8 -0.41 11.17 12.58
N LEU A 9 -1.36 10.22 12.42
CA LEU A 9 -2.26 10.41 11.30
C LEU A 9 -3.69 10.04 11.52
N PRO A 10 -4.51 10.99 11.91
CA PRO A 10 -5.96 10.82 11.80
C PRO A 10 -6.35 11.02 10.38
N ALA A 11 -6.04 11.08 9.36
CA ALA A 11 -6.66 11.30 8.05
C ALA A 11 -5.91 12.32 7.19
N GLY A 12 -4.72 12.00 6.80
CA GLY A 12 -3.97 12.93 5.96
C GLY A 12 -3.73 12.46 4.55
N GLY A 13 -4.12 11.25 4.19
CA GLY A 13 -3.80 10.69 2.89
C GLY A 13 -2.30 10.81 2.59
N LEU A 14 -1.96 10.87 1.31
CA LEU A 14 -0.56 10.97 0.88
C LEU A 14 0.10 12.29 1.26
N ASN A 15 -0.68 13.34 1.48
CA ASN A 15 -0.13 14.63 1.90
C ASN A 15 0.50 14.59 3.30
N SER A 16 0.19 13.56 4.08
CA SER A 16 0.75 13.37 5.42
C SER A 16 2.09 12.66 5.41
N ILE A 17 2.52 12.14 4.29
CA ILE A 17 3.78 11.41 4.20
C ILE A 17 4.93 12.39 4.01
N ILE A 18 5.86 12.36 4.95
CA ILE A 18 7.07 13.16 4.90
C ILE A 18 8.26 12.23 4.82
N THR A 19 8.86 12.14 3.64
CA THR A 19 10.05 11.34 3.42
C THR A 19 10.83 11.86 2.24
N SER A 20 12.15 11.79 2.33
CA SER A 20 13.06 12.10 1.22
C SER A 20 13.46 10.83 0.45
N ALA A 21 13.47 9.68 1.15
CA ALA A 21 13.95 8.42 0.57
C ALA A 21 12.96 7.81 -0.40
N ASP A 22 11.66 7.95 -0.14
CA ASP A 22 10.61 7.30 -0.91
C ASP A 22 9.81 8.29 -1.78
N ALA A 23 10.42 9.42 -2.13
CA ALA A 23 9.80 10.42 -2.99
C ALA A 23 9.33 9.88 -4.34
N PRO A 24 10.06 8.95 -5.02
CA PRO A 24 9.56 8.36 -6.26
C PRO A 24 8.24 7.59 -6.08
N LEU A 25 8.07 6.89 -4.96
CA LEU A 25 6.82 6.19 -4.66
C LEU A 25 5.67 7.19 -4.48
N LEU A 26 5.91 8.27 -3.75
CA LEU A 26 4.91 9.32 -3.56
C LEU A 26 4.46 9.92 -4.89
N GLN A 27 5.41 10.25 -5.75
CA GLN A 27 5.12 10.82 -7.06
C GLN A 27 4.33 9.86 -7.93
N LEU A 28 4.68 8.57 -7.93
CA LEU A 28 3.96 7.56 -8.70
C LEU A 28 2.52 7.39 -8.21
N LEU A 29 2.32 7.31 -6.89
CA LEU A 29 0.97 7.17 -6.33
C LEU A 29 0.10 8.39 -6.64
N GLN A 30 0.66 9.59 -6.55
CA GLN A 30 -0.05 10.81 -6.91
C GLN A 30 -0.43 10.83 -8.39
N ALA A 31 0.46 10.36 -9.26
CA ALA A 31 0.20 10.27 -10.69
C ALA A 31 -0.91 9.25 -11.01
N LEU A 32 -0.88 8.09 -10.37
CA LEU A 32 -1.93 7.08 -10.54
C LEU A 32 -3.29 7.58 -10.07
N ILE A 33 -3.33 8.26 -8.93
CA ILE A 33 -4.57 8.84 -8.39
C ILE A 33 -5.13 9.90 -9.35
N ALA A 34 -4.26 10.67 -9.99
CA ALA A 34 -4.64 11.66 -10.99
C ALA A 34 -5.11 11.05 -12.32
N GLY A 35 -5.10 9.72 -12.44
CA GLY A 35 -5.57 9.02 -13.63
C GLY A 35 -4.51 8.83 -14.70
N GLN A 36 -3.26 9.11 -14.44
CA GLN A 36 -2.18 8.85 -15.38
C GLN A 36 -1.92 7.36 -15.51
N ARG A 37 -1.58 6.93 -16.71
CA ARG A 37 -1.35 5.52 -17.00
C ARG A 37 0.10 5.14 -16.73
N TYR A 38 0.29 4.43 -15.63
CA TYR A 38 1.54 3.80 -15.27
C TYR A 38 1.27 2.33 -14.93
N GLU A 39 2.30 1.62 -14.49
CA GLU A 39 2.11 0.26 -14.00
C GLU A 39 1.17 0.28 -12.79
N PRO A 40 0.01 -0.40 -12.85
CA PRO A 40 -0.99 -0.31 -11.79
C PRO A 40 -0.78 -1.28 -10.65
N SER A 41 0.24 -2.12 -10.70
CA SER A 41 0.55 -3.10 -9.66
C SER A 41 1.85 -2.73 -8.96
N LEU A 42 1.77 -2.48 -7.65
CA LEU A 42 2.90 -2.08 -6.82
C LEU A 42 3.01 -3.00 -5.62
N TYR A 43 4.23 -3.38 -5.29
CA TYR A 43 4.52 -4.17 -4.10
C TYR A 43 5.56 -3.45 -3.25
N LEU A 44 5.20 -3.17 -2.00
CA LEU A 44 6.05 -2.53 -1.00
C LEU A 44 6.56 -3.58 -0.02
N TRP A 45 7.85 -3.56 0.28
CA TRP A 45 8.39 -4.51 1.23
C TRP A 45 9.47 -3.87 2.10
N GLY A 46 9.69 -4.47 3.25
CA GLY A 46 10.67 -4.00 4.22
C GLY A 46 10.33 -4.50 5.62
N ASP A 47 11.21 -4.20 6.56
CA ASP A 47 11.06 -4.62 7.95
C ASP A 47 9.82 -4.00 8.60
N VAL A 48 9.41 -4.59 9.71
CA VAL A 48 8.37 -4.02 10.55
C VAL A 48 8.78 -2.61 10.97
N GLY A 49 7.84 -1.67 10.87
CA GLY A 49 8.09 -0.30 11.29
C GLY A 49 8.65 0.64 10.21
N VAL A 50 8.80 0.18 8.96
CA VAL A 50 9.25 1.06 7.86
C VAL A 50 8.14 1.90 7.25
N GLY A 51 6.88 1.72 7.69
CA GLY A 51 5.77 2.55 7.25
C GLY A 51 4.92 1.97 6.12
N LYS A 52 5.01 0.67 5.84
CA LYS A 52 4.22 0.02 4.79
C LYS A 52 2.72 0.25 4.97
N THR A 53 2.20 -0.02 6.15
CA THR A 53 0.79 0.17 6.48
C THR A 53 0.36 1.61 6.26
N HIS A 54 1.18 2.54 6.66
CA HIS A 54 0.91 3.96 6.49
C HIS A 54 0.79 4.33 5.00
N TRP A 55 1.73 3.85 4.17
CA TRP A 55 1.67 4.08 2.72
C TRP A 55 0.39 3.53 2.10
N LEU A 56 0.01 2.30 2.47
CA LEU A 56 -1.18 1.66 1.92
C LEU A 56 -2.46 2.39 2.33
N ARG A 57 -2.60 2.72 3.60
CA ARG A 57 -3.76 3.47 4.10
C ARG A 57 -3.86 4.86 3.49
N ALA A 58 -2.75 5.57 3.46
CA ALA A 58 -2.71 6.92 2.91
C ALA A 58 -3.05 6.93 1.41
N SER A 59 -2.57 5.93 0.66
CA SER A 59 -2.90 5.81 -0.76
C SER A 59 -4.39 5.58 -0.99
N ALA A 60 -5.00 4.69 -0.22
CA ALA A 60 -6.44 4.43 -0.32
C ALA A 60 -7.26 5.65 0.07
N ASP A 61 -6.87 6.37 1.12
CA ASP A 61 -7.57 7.58 1.55
C ASP A 61 -7.50 8.68 0.49
N SER A 62 -6.32 8.91 -0.08
CA SER A 62 -6.15 9.90 -1.15
C SER A 62 -6.90 9.51 -2.42
N ALA A 63 -6.87 8.24 -2.80
CA ALA A 63 -7.61 7.76 -3.95
C ALA A 63 -9.13 7.95 -3.75
N ARG A 64 -9.63 7.62 -2.58
CA ARG A 64 -11.05 7.78 -2.24
C ARG A 64 -11.48 9.25 -2.31
N ALA A 65 -10.63 10.15 -1.83
CA ALA A 65 -10.89 11.59 -1.88
C ALA A 65 -11.01 12.11 -3.32
N GLU A 66 -10.35 11.45 -4.26
CA GLU A 66 -10.40 11.79 -5.70
C GLU A 66 -11.45 10.99 -6.47
N GLY A 67 -12.31 10.26 -5.79
CA GLY A 67 -13.44 9.57 -6.40
C GLY A 67 -13.22 8.10 -6.75
N TRP A 68 -12.07 7.52 -6.43
CA TRP A 68 -11.83 6.09 -6.61
C TRP A 68 -12.64 5.28 -5.60
N GLN A 69 -13.08 4.09 -6.01
CA GLN A 69 -13.62 3.09 -5.08
C GLN A 69 -12.45 2.34 -4.45
N ALA A 70 -11.89 2.93 -3.40
CA ALA A 70 -10.63 2.51 -2.82
C ALA A 70 -10.85 1.88 -1.44
N TYR A 71 -10.16 0.76 -1.21
CA TYR A 71 -10.18 0.04 0.06
C TYR A 71 -8.78 -0.30 0.53
N TYR A 72 -8.55 -0.13 1.82
CA TYR A 72 -7.41 -0.69 2.52
C TYR A 72 -7.84 -1.96 3.25
N ILE A 73 -7.09 -3.04 3.08
CA ILE A 73 -7.39 -4.33 3.67
C ILE A 73 -6.13 -4.86 4.36
N ASP A 74 -6.25 -5.19 5.64
CA ASP A 74 -5.18 -5.88 6.36
C ASP A 74 -5.42 -7.38 6.26
N ALA A 75 -4.62 -8.07 5.44
CA ALA A 75 -4.77 -9.51 5.23
C ALA A 75 -4.49 -10.34 6.48
N ALA A 76 -3.80 -9.76 7.48
CA ALA A 76 -3.56 -10.45 8.75
C ALA A 76 -4.82 -10.60 9.59
N THR A 77 -5.81 -9.73 9.40
CA THR A 77 -7.01 -9.66 10.25
C THR A 77 -8.33 -9.70 9.49
N GLN A 78 -8.30 -9.49 8.17
CA GLN A 78 -9.50 -9.37 7.34
C GLN A 78 -9.48 -10.39 6.21
N SER A 79 -10.65 -10.93 5.87
CA SER A 79 -10.82 -11.75 4.67
C SER A 79 -10.79 -10.89 3.42
N LEU A 80 -10.24 -11.43 2.35
CA LEU A 80 -10.31 -10.81 1.02
C LEU A 80 -11.59 -11.19 0.28
N ASP A 81 -12.38 -12.08 0.83
CA ASP A 81 -13.64 -12.55 0.25
C ASP A 81 -14.78 -11.59 0.65
N ASP A 82 -14.84 -10.46 -0.03
CA ASP A 82 -15.89 -9.46 0.18
C ASP A 82 -16.33 -8.92 -1.19
N PRO A 83 -17.63 -8.94 -1.50
CA PRO A 83 -18.13 -8.41 -2.77
C PRO A 83 -17.74 -6.96 -3.05
N LEU A 84 -17.50 -6.15 -2.02
CA LEU A 84 -17.06 -4.77 -2.19
C LEU A 84 -15.71 -4.68 -2.91
N TYR A 85 -14.83 -5.66 -2.69
CA TYR A 85 -13.51 -5.64 -3.31
C TYR A 85 -13.57 -6.02 -4.80
N GLU A 86 -14.58 -6.76 -5.20
CA GLU A 86 -14.78 -7.12 -6.60
C GLU A 86 -15.15 -5.92 -7.48
N VAL A 87 -15.85 -4.94 -6.91
CA VAL A 87 -16.26 -3.73 -7.63
C VAL A 87 -15.31 -2.54 -7.38
N ALA A 88 -14.34 -2.72 -6.52
CA ALA A 88 -13.32 -1.70 -6.26
C ALA A 88 -12.43 -1.48 -7.48
N ASN A 89 -11.85 -0.31 -7.58
CA ASN A 89 -10.86 0.00 -8.62
C ASN A 89 -9.53 0.48 -8.04
N TRP A 90 -9.41 0.48 -6.70
CA TRP A 90 -8.15 0.72 -5.98
C TRP A 90 -8.12 -0.17 -4.75
N LEU A 91 -7.23 -1.15 -4.73
CA LEU A 91 -7.06 -2.05 -3.58
C LEU A 91 -5.66 -1.89 -2.99
N ALA A 92 -5.60 -1.61 -1.70
CA ALA A 92 -4.37 -1.58 -0.92
C ALA A 92 -4.41 -2.73 0.09
N ILE A 93 -3.66 -3.79 -0.17
CA ILE A 93 -3.71 -5.05 0.59
C ILE A 93 -2.40 -5.23 1.37
N ASP A 94 -2.49 -5.14 2.67
CA ASP A 94 -1.35 -5.20 3.58
C ASP A 94 -1.06 -6.62 4.03
N ASN A 95 0.19 -6.91 4.34
CA ASN A 95 0.64 -8.15 4.99
C ASN A 95 0.39 -9.43 4.18
N LEU A 96 0.79 -9.46 2.91
CA LEU A 96 0.61 -10.64 2.06
C LEU A 96 1.25 -11.91 2.62
N HIS A 97 2.30 -11.78 3.42
CA HIS A 97 2.98 -12.92 4.02
C HIS A 97 2.11 -13.68 5.03
N THR A 98 0.98 -13.14 5.44
CA THR A 98 0.06 -13.78 6.38
C THR A 98 -1.07 -14.55 5.70
N LEU A 99 -1.16 -14.51 4.37
CA LEU A 99 -2.24 -15.18 3.65
C LEU A 99 -2.16 -16.71 3.80
N ASP A 100 -3.28 -17.31 4.18
CA ASP A 100 -3.47 -18.77 4.11
C ASP A 100 -3.81 -19.17 2.67
N ASP A 101 -4.06 -20.48 2.44
CA ASP A 101 -4.36 -20.99 1.11
C ASP A 101 -5.59 -20.33 0.49
N ALA A 102 -6.65 -20.16 1.25
CA ALA A 102 -7.87 -19.49 0.80
C ALA A 102 -7.62 -18.04 0.45
N GLY A 103 -6.89 -17.32 1.33
CA GLY A 103 -6.53 -15.91 1.10
C GLY A 103 -5.64 -15.72 -0.12
N GLN A 104 -4.72 -16.64 -0.37
CA GLN A 104 -3.89 -16.60 -1.58
C GLN A 104 -4.73 -16.76 -2.85
N PHE A 105 -5.69 -17.67 -2.83
CA PHE A 105 -6.61 -17.84 -3.95
C PHE A 105 -7.43 -16.57 -4.20
N GLU A 106 -7.95 -15.98 -3.15
CA GLU A 106 -8.73 -14.73 -3.22
C GLU A 106 -7.88 -13.56 -3.73
N PHE A 107 -6.66 -13.44 -3.25
CA PHE A 107 -5.73 -12.40 -3.72
C PHE A 107 -5.46 -12.54 -5.21
N PHE A 108 -5.19 -13.75 -5.66
CA PHE A 108 -4.92 -14.02 -7.08
C PHE A 108 -6.10 -13.59 -7.96
N ALA A 109 -7.31 -13.92 -7.54
CA ALA A 109 -8.53 -13.54 -8.26
C ALA A 109 -8.70 -12.02 -8.30
N LEU A 110 -8.52 -11.32 -7.18
CA LEU A 110 -8.61 -9.86 -7.12
C LEU A 110 -7.53 -9.20 -7.96
N TYR A 111 -6.31 -9.71 -7.93
CA TYR A 111 -5.21 -9.19 -8.73
C TYR A 111 -5.55 -9.24 -10.22
N ASN A 112 -5.98 -10.39 -10.70
CA ASN A 112 -6.33 -10.56 -12.10
C ASN A 112 -7.50 -9.65 -12.51
N GLN A 113 -8.49 -9.52 -11.64
CA GLN A 113 -9.65 -8.68 -11.90
C GLN A 113 -9.26 -7.19 -11.99
N GLN A 114 -8.42 -6.71 -11.09
CA GLN A 114 -7.94 -5.33 -11.15
C GLN A 114 -7.20 -5.05 -12.46
N ARG A 115 -6.35 -5.96 -12.88
CA ARG A 115 -5.64 -5.79 -14.16
C ARG A 115 -6.58 -5.78 -15.36
N GLN A 116 -7.61 -6.59 -15.37
CA GLN A 116 -8.59 -6.65 -16.46
C GLN A 116 -9.43 -5.38 -16.56
N GLN A 117 -9.80 -4.80 -15.44
CA GLN A 117 -10.68 -3.62 -15.42
C GLN A 117 -9.92 -2.30 -15.31
N GLY A 118 -8.60 -2.32 -15.37
CA GLY A 118 -7.78 -1.11 -15.31
C GLY A 118 -7.67 -0.48 -13.93
N GLY A 119 -7.90 -1.26 -12.88
CA GLY A 119 -7.75 -0.80 -11.51
C GLY A 119 -6.30 -0.84 -11.03
N VAL A 120 -6.08 -0.30 -9.83
CA VAL A 120 -4.77 -0.27 -9.18
C VAL A 120 -4.77 -1.25 -8.01
N ILE A 121 -3.70 -2.03 -7.90
CA ILE A 121 -3.49 -2.91 -6.76
C ILE A 121 -2.12 -2.61 -6.13
N LEU A 122 -2.15 -2.19 -4.88
CA LEU A 122 -0.99 -1.91 -4.06
C LEU A 122 -0.95 -2.95 -2.93
N SER A 123 0.17 -3.61 -2.75
CA SER A 123 0.29 -4.64 -1.73
C SER A 123 1.60 -4.55 -0.99
N SER A 124 1.70 -5.24 0.14
CA SER A 124 2.90 -5.22 0.96
C SER A 124 3.23 -6.58 1.54
N GLY A 125 4.49 -6.74 1.92
CA GLY A 125 4.96 -7.89 2.66
C GLY A 125 6.24 -7.57 3.42
N ALA A 126 6.65 -8.51 4.27
CA ALA A 126 7.82 -8.33 5.11
C ALA A 126 9.14 -8.49 4.34
N VAL A 127 9.12 -9.17 3.20
CA VAL A 127 10.30 -9.55 2.42
C VAL A 127 10.07 -9.30 0.94
N HIS A 128 11.15 -9.36 0.17
CA HIS A 128 11.06 -9.31 -1.29
C HIS A 128 10.05 -10.35 -1.80
N CYS A 129 9.32 -10.05 -2.88
CA CYS A 129 8.23 -10.91 -3.35
C CYS A 129 8.68 -12.34 -3.65
N GLN A 130 9.92 -12.55 -4.11
CA GLN A 130 10.46 -13.89 -4.35
C GLN A 130 10.62 -14.72 -3.09
N GLN A 131 10.68 -14.09 -1.93
CA GLN A 131 10.85 -14.76 -0.63
C GLN A 131 9.53 -14.90 0.12
N LEU A 132 8.42 -14.42 -0.43
CA LEU A 132 7.11 -14.56 0.22
C LEU A 132 6.70 -16.03 0.31
N PRO A 133 6.12 -16.45 1.44
CA PRO A 133 5.61 -17.81 1.61
C PRO A 133 4.24 -17.98 0.94
N VAL A 134 4.17 -17.72 -0.35
CA VAL A 134 2.95 -17.77 -1.14
C VAL A 134 3.19 -18.57 -2.41
N ARG A 135 2.10 -18.89 -3.11
CA ARG A 135 2.14 -19.67 -4.35
C ARG A 135 3.01 -18.99 -5.41
N ALA A 136 3.63 -19.81 -6.24
CA ALA A 136 4.53 -19.32 -7.31
C ALA A 136 3.79 -18.40 -8.31
N ASP A 137 2.52 -18.64 -8.58
CA ASP A 137 1.75 -17.79 -9.49
C ASP A 137 1.51 -16.39 -8.93
N ILE A 138 1.36 -16.24 -7.62
CA ILE A 138 1.27 -14.94 -6.96
C ILE A 138 2.60 -14.20 -7.09
N ILE A 139 3.71 -14.89 -6.83
CA ILE A 139 5.05 -14.30 -6.97
C ILE A 139 5.25 -13.78 -8.40
N THR A 140 4.86 -14.57 -9.39
CA THR A 140 4.95 -14.15 -10.80
C THR A 140 4.12 -12.90 -11.06
N ARG A 141 2.90 -12.82 -10.54
CA ARG A 141 2.04 -11.63 -10.69
C ARG A 141 2.66 -10.41 -10.05
N LEU A 142 3.20 -10.54 -8.85
CA LEU A 142 3.86 -9.42 -8.16
C LEU A 142 5.10 -8.93 -8.94
N GLN A 143 5.83 -9.84 -9.57
CA GLN A 143 6.98 -9.49 -10.41
C GLN A 143 6.61 -8.73 -11.68
N TRP A 144 5.37 -8.84 -12.16
CA TRP A 144 4.88 -8.04 -13.30
C TRP A 144 4.78 -6.56 -12.98
N GLY A 145 4.61 -6.23 -11.70
CA GLY A 145 4.47 -4.86 -11.24
C GLY A 145 5.79 -4.25 -10.78
N LEU A 146 5.67 -3.11 -10.14
CA LEU A 146 6.80 -2.37 -9.59
C LEU A 146 7.07 -2.80 -8.14
N GLN A 147 8.35 -2.86 -7.80
CA GLN A 147 8.82 -3.25 -6.47
C GLN A 147 9.42 -2.03 -5.78
N PHE A 148 8.98 -1.77 -4.56
CA PHE A 148 9.49 -0.66 -3.76
C PHE A 148 10.00 -1.17 -2.41
N PRO A 149 11.32 -1.34 -2.26
CA PRO A 149 11.89 -1.59 -0.95
C PRO A 149 11.80 -0.30 -0.11
N LEU A 150 11.19 -0.39 1.07
CA LEU A 150 11.09 0.74 1.98
C LEU A 150 12.22 0.70 2.99
N SER A 151 12.85 1.85 3.18
CA SER A 151 13.88 2.03 4.19
C SER A 151 13.28 2.60 5.46
N PRO A 152 13.87 2.32 6.64
CA PRO A 152 13.46 3.00 7.86
C PRO A 152 13.56 4.52 7.70
N LEU A 153 12.66 5.25 8.35
CA LEU A 153 12.73 6.71 8.37
C LEU A 153 14.08 7.16 8.94
N THR A 154 14.69 8.14 8.30
CA THR A 154 15.87 8.79 8.86
C THR A 154 15.46 9.60 10.10
N GLU A 155 16.43 9.96 10.94
CA GLU A 155 16.19 10.85 12.06
C GLU A 155 15.60 12.20 11.61
N ALA A 156 16.10 12.72 10.49
CA ALA A 156 15.59 13.97 9.92
C ALA A 156 14.14 13.83 9.45
N ASP A 157 13.79 12.71 8.79
CA ASP A 157 12.41 12.45 8.34
C ASP A 157 11.47 12.31 9.53
N THR A 158 11.90 11.63 10.59
CA THR A 158 11.13 11.45 11.82
C THR A 158 10.85 12.80 12.47
N LEU A 159 11.85 13.65 12.55
CA LEU A 159 11.72 14.99 13.13
C LEU A 159 10.78 15.87 12.30
N ALA A 160 10.90 15.81 10.98
CA ALA A 160 10.01 16.54 10.07
C ALA A 160 8.56 16.09 10.22
N ALA A 161 8.32 14.80 10.34
CA ALA A 161 6.98 14.25 10.55
C ALA A 161 6.38 14.73 11.87
N LEU A 162 7.17 14.76 12.95
CA LEU A 162 6.73 15.27 14.24
C LEU A 162 6.39 16.75 14.19
N LYS A 163 7.20 17.55 13.53
CA LYS A 163 6.96 18.99 13.38
C LYS A 163 5.70 19.28 12.57
N TRP A 164 5.54 18.59 11.46
CA TRP A 164 4.34 18.72 10.63
C TRP A 164 3.08 18.38 11.43
N HIS A 165 3.13 17.30 12.18
CA HIS A 165 2.00 16.83 12.97
C HIS A 165 1.65 17.81 14.09
N ALA A 166 2.65 18.36 14.77
CA ALA A 166 2.45 19.38 15.78
C ALA A 166 1.81 20.64 15.17
N HIS A 167 2.24 21.03 13.98
CA HIS A 167 1.67 22.16 13.25
C HIS A 167 0.20 21.96 12.91
N MET A 168 -0.18 20.75 12.49
CA MET A 168 -1.57 20.43 12.13
C MET A 168 -2.49 20.36 13.35
N ARG A 169 -1.96 20.11 14.54
CA ARG A 169 -2.72 20.09 15.80
C ARG A 169 -2.82 21.45 16.49
N GLY A 170 -1.91 22.32 16.16
CA GLY A 170 -1.88 23.69 16.70
C GLY A 170 -2.89 24.54 16.00
#